data_5c8154fdd7a7d24d9fe250c389f6263a
#
_entry.id   5c8154fdd7a7d24d9fe250c389f6263a
#
_cell.length_a   1.000
_cell.length_b   1.000
_cell.length_c   1.000
_cell.angle_alpha   90.00
_cell.angle_beta   90.00
_cell.angle_gamma   90.00
#
_symmetry.space_group_name_H-M   'P 1'
#
loop_
_entity.id
_entity.type
_entity.pdbx_description
1 polymer ?
#
loop_
_entity_poly.entity_id
_entity_poly.type
_entity_poly.pdbx_seq_one_letter_code
_entity_poly.pdbx_strand_id
1 'polypeptide(L)'
;MRFTREEIAAARRTVYAAMPPTPQYAWPLLAGRLGCTVWAKHENHTPAGAFKLRGGLTYFETLAREEPEVRHVISATRGNHGQSVGFAARRHGLTATIVVPHGNSVEKNAAMRALGVTLVEHGDEFQTASEHAAQLAERDGLHRVPSFHRELVRGVATAYVEFFEALADAPPEVLFVPIGLGSGFAAAAAARAHCGVRTRLVGVVSAHATAYLDSFRAGRVREAPVSTRLADGMACRTPVPEALEVIRREADEVVAVSDEEVAAAMRALFTDTHNVAEGAGAAALAAATQQRARWRGKTIGIALTGGNVDAAMFAGVLSGA
;
A
#
# COMPACT_ATOMS: atom_id res chain seq x y z
N MET A 1 -16.25 3.19 -3.11
CA MET A 1 -15.62 4.14 -4.06
C MET A 1 -15.63 3.48 -5.44
N ARG A 2 -16.13 4.15 -6.47
CA ARG A 2 -16.16 3.64 -7.86
C ARG A 2 -15.61 4.70 -8.78
N PHE A 3 -15.06 4.29 -9.92
CA PHE A 3 -14.52 5.14 -10.97
C PHE A 3 -15.15 4.77 -12.31
N THR A 4 -15.39 5.78 -13.16
CA THR A 4 -15.82 5.55 -14.54
C THR A 4 -14.69 4.96 -15.38
N ARG A 5 -15.01 4.49 -16.59
CA ARG A 5 -13.99 4.01 -17.53
C ARG A 5 -13.03 5.13 -17.93
N GLU A 6 -13.56 6.34 -18.11
CA GLU A 6 -12.79 7.53 -18.46
C GLU A 6 -11.83 7.95 -17.35
N GLU A 7 -12.27 7.87 -16.09
CA GLU A 7 -11.42 8.16 -14.92
C GLU A 7 -10.25 7.17 -14.79
N ILE A 8 -10.50 5.89 -15.00
CA ILE A 8 -9.44 4.86 -15.01
C ILE A 8 -8.50 5.05 -16.21
N ALA A 9 -9.04 5.32 -17.40
CA ALA A 9 -8.23 5.59 -18.58
C ALA A 9 -7.33 6.84 -18.38
N ALA A 10 -7.85 7.89 -17.77
CA ALA A 10 -7.08 9.08 -17.42
C ALA A 10 -5.98 8.74 -16.40
N ALA A 11 -6.31 8.01 -15.34
CA ALA A 11 -5.33 7.57 -14.34
C ALA A 11 -4.19 6.73 -14.97
N ARG A 12 -4.52 5.82 -15.90
CA ARG A 12 -3.52 5.04 -16.65
C ARG A 12 -2.60 5.96 -17.46
N ARG A 13 -3.13 6.95 -18.18
CA ARG A 13 -2.28 7.89 -18.94
C ARG A 13 -1.30 8.61 -18.01
N THR A 14 -1.77 9.11 -16.88
CA THR A 14 -0.93 9.81 -15.89
C THR A 14 0.15 8.89 -15.32
N VAL A 15 -0.24 7.67 -14.92
CA VAL A 15 0.69 6.68 -14.34
C VAL A 15 1.71 6.22 -15.38
N TYR A 16 1.26 5.88 -16.59
CA TYR A 16 2.15 5.33 -17.64
C TYR A 16 3.05 6.38 -18.29
N ALA A 17 2.77 7.66 -18.12
CA ALA A 17 3.72 8.73 -18.44
C ALA A 17 4.93 8.80 -17.49
N ALA A 18 4.87 8.07 -16.36
CA ALA A 18 5.92 8.06 -15.34
C ALA A 18 6.55 6.66 -15.13
N MET A 19 5.82 5.59 -15.40
CA MET A 19 6.27 4.21 -15.20
C MET A 19 5.49 3.23 -16.08
N PRO A 20 6.09 2.11 -16.52
CA PRO A 20 5.33 1.05 -17.20
C PRO A 20 4.38 0.34 -16.22
N PRO A 21 3.42 -0.46 -16.74
CA PRO A 21 2.73 -1.46 -15.95
C PRO A 21 3.71 -2.36 -15.20
N THR A 22 3.39 -2.69 -13.96
CA THR A 22 4.24 -3.61 -13.18
C THR A 22 3.93 -5.06 -13.55
N PRO A 23 4.93 -5.97 -13.44
CA PRO A 23 4.71 -7.37 -13.78
C PRO A 23 3.78 -8.06 -12.78
N GLN A 24 3.17 -9.15 -13.26
CA GLN A 24 2.53 -10.17 -12.42
C GLN A 24 2.92 -11.55 -12.91
N TYR A 25 3.22 -12.43 -11.99
CA TYR A 25 3.68 -13.78 -12.30
C TYR A 25 2.98 -14.84 -11.45
N ALA A 26 2.70 -16.01 -12.07
CA ALA A 26 2.39 -17.23 -11.33
C ALA A 26 3.72 -17.93 -10.97
N TRP A 27 4.08 -17.90 -9.71
CA TRP A 27 5.36 -18.43 -9.24
C TRP A 27 5.27 -19.92 -8.90
N PRO A 28 6.01 -20.83 -9.61
CA PRO A 28 5.91 -22.26 -9.39
C PRO A 28 6.29 -22.71 -7.98
N LEU A 29 7.31 -22.09 -7.36
CA LEU A 29 7.73 -22.44 -6.00
C LEU A 29 6.69 -22.00 -4.95
N LEU A 30 6.08 -20.81 -5.10
CA LEU A 30 4.95 -20.40 -4.26
C LEU A 30 3.74 -21.33 -4.44
N ALA A 31 3.48 -21.78 -5.68
CA ALA A 31 2.41 -22.73 -5.95
C ALA A 31 2.65 -24.07 -5.24
N GLY A 32 3.87 -24.60 -5.27
CA GLY A 32 4.27 -25.79 -4.53
C GLY A 32 4.13 -25.64 -3.02
N ARG A 33 4.52 -24.49 -2.49
CA ARG A 33 4.44 -24.15 -1.06
C ARG A 33 3.00 -24.12 -0.54
N LEU A 34 2.07 -23.54 -1.31
CA LEU A 34 0.67 -23.33 -0.90
C LEU A 34 -0.28 -24.43 -1.40
N GLY A 35 0.14 -25.23 -2.38
CA GLY A 35 -0.72 -26.24 -3.02
C GLY A 35 -1.82 -25.61 -3.90
N CYS A 36 -1.60 -24.42 -4.45
CA CYS A 36 -2.53 -23.67 -5.30
C CYS A 36 -1.75 -22.76 -6.27
N THR A 37 -2.38 -22.32 -7.36
CA THR A 37 -1.75 -21.33 -8.25
C THR A 37 -1.75 -19.96 -7.57
N VAL A 38 -0.56 -19.35 -7.46
CA VAL A 38 -0.37 -18.05 -6.77
C VAL A 38 0.12 -17.00 -7.76
N TRP A 39 -0.74 -16.06 -8.10
CA TRP A 39 -0.37 -14.88 -8.89
C TRP A 39 0.04 -13.73 -7.96
N ALA A 40 1.26 -13.25 -8.11
CA ALA A 40 1.76 -12.08 -7.40
C ALA A 40 1.75 -10.84 -8.29
N LYS A 41 1.08 -9.75 -7.86
CA LYS A 41 1.20 -8.42 -8.48
C LYS A 41 2.36 -7.68 -7.83
N HIS A 42 3.39 -7.36 -8.62
CA HIS A 42 4.67 -6.85 -8.14
C HIS A 42 4.74 -5.31 -8.10
N GLU A 43 4.14 -4.69 -7.09
CA GLU A 43 4.23 -3.24 -6.89
C GLU A 43 5.56 -2.80 -6.23
N ASN A 44 6.40 -3.73 -5.82
CA ASN A 44 7.79 -3.47 -5.46
C ASN A 44 8.67 -3.07 -6.66
N HIS A 45 8.19 -3.24 -7.89
CA HIS A 45 8.90 -2.88 -9.13
C HIS A 45 8.54 -1.46 -9.65
N THR A 46 7.89 -0.62 -8.86
CA THR A 46 7.72 0.78 -9.21
C THR A 46 9.01 1.57 -9.00
N PRO A 47 9.20 2.74 -9.65
CA PRO A 47 10.37 3.60 -9.44
C PRO A 47 10.59 4.06 -7.99
N ALA A 48 9.55 3.99 -7.14
CA ALA A 48 9.64 4.29 -5.70
C ALA A 48 9.56 3.02 -4.82
N GLY A 49 9.69 1.83 -5.41
CA GLY A 49 9.69 0.57 -4.68
C GLY A 49 8.36 0.18 -4.01
N ALA A 50 7.24 0.88 -4.28
CA ALA A 50 5.95 0.60 -3.68
C ALA A 50 4.77 1.16 -4.48
N PHE A 51 3.58 0.57 -4.33
CA PHE A 51 2.34 0.91 -5.03
C PHE A 51 1.88 2.37 -4.83
N LYS A 52 2.31 3.00 -3.74
CA LYS A 52 1.91 4.37 -3.37
C LYS A 52 2.23 5.38 -4.46
N LEU A 53 3.27 5.16 -5.26
CA LEU A 53 3.66 6.03 -6.35
C LEU A 53 2.50 6.30 -7.32
N ARG A 54 1.75 5.28 -7.68
CA ARG A 54 0.60 5.41 -8.61
C ARG A 54 -0.42 6.44 -8.12
N GLY A 55 -0.72 6.40 -6.82
CA GLY A 55 -1.65 7.33 -6.19
C GLY A 55 -1.10 8.77 -6.16
N GLY A 56 0.17 8.94 -5.81
CA GLY A 56 0.79 10.26 -5.83
C GLY A 56 0.73 10.91 -7.21
N LEU A 57 1.04 10.15 -8.27
CA LEU A 57 1.01 10.65 -9.63
C LEU A 57 -0.36 11.23 -10.01
N THR A 58 -1.45 10.51 -9.72
CA THR A 58 -2.81 10.98 -10.04
C THR A 58 -3.29 12.10 -9.12
N TYR A 59 -2.89 12.08 -7.85
CA TYR A 59 -3.21 13.15 -6.91
C TYR A 59 -2.58 14.47 -7.35
N PHE A 60 -1.29 14.46 -7.67
CA PHE A 60 -0.56 15.67 -8.06
C PHE A 60 -0.96 16.20 -9.46
N GLU A 61 -1.35 15.31 -10.37
CA GLU A 61 -1.95 15.71 -11.64
C GLU A 61 -3.25 16.49 -11.43
N THR A 62 -4.09 16.03 -10.52
CA THR A 62 -5.34 16.70 -10.14
C THR A 62 -5.04 18.01 -9.41
N LEU A 63 -4.13 18.00 -8.43
CA LEU A 63 -3.72 19.19 -7.68
C LEU A 63 -3.19 20.31 -8.62
N ALA A 64 -2.30 19.97 -9.54
CA ALA A 64 -1.74 20.94 -10.46
C ALA A 64 -2.80 21.59 -11.39
N ARG A 65 -3.88 20.87 -11.69
CA ARG A 65 -4.99 21.38 -12.49
C ARG A 65 -5.96 22.23 -11.68
N GLU A 66 -6.28 21.81 -10.44
CA GLU A 66 -7.33 22.41 -9.63
C GLU A 66 -6.84 23.52 -8.71
N GLU A 67 -5.59 23.44 -8.26
CA GLU A 67 -4.92 24.38 -7.37
C GLU A 67 -3.55 24.79 -7.96
N PRO A 68 -3.51 25.44 -9.13
CA PRO A 68 -2.25 25.76 -9.84
C PRO A 68 -1.35 26.73 -9.10
N GLU A 69 -1.84 27.42 -8.08
CA GLU A 69 -1.08 28.35 -7.21
C GLU A 69 -0.26 27.62 -6.16
N VAL A 70 -0.57 26.38 -5.81
CA VAL A 70 0.20 25.59 -4.84
C VAL A 70 1.65 25.42 -5.31
N ARG A 71 2.60 25.71 -4.42
CA ARG A 71 4.04 25.57 -4.68
C ARG A 71 4.72 24.65 -3.69
N HIS A 72 4.14 24.48 -2.52
CA HIS A 72 4.73 23.69 -1.46
C HIS A 72 3.68 22.77 -0.83
N VAL A 73 4.01 21.50 -0.73
CA VAL A 73 3.15 20.49 -0.11
C VAL A 73 3.79 19.91 1.15
N ILE A 74 2.94 19.42 2.05
CA ILE A 74 3.39 18.76 3.27
C ILE A 74 2.59 17.47 3.52
N SER A 75 3.24 16.43 4.04
CA SER A 75 2.57 15.22 4.47
C SER A 75 3.32 14.56 5.65
N ALA A 76 2.68 13.60 6.32
CA ALA A 76 3.33 12.74 7.30
C ALA A 76 3.33 11.29 6.82
N THR A 77 4.39 10.53 7.16
CA THR A 77 4.53 9.14 6.71
C THR A 77 5.58 8.38 7.49
N ARG A 78 5.58 7.05 7.35
CA ARG A 78 6.70 6.18 7.70
C ARG A 78 7.59 5.81 6.51
N GLY A 79 7.27 6.25 5.25
CA GLY A 79 8.18 6.01 4.10
C GLY A 79 7.51 6.03 2.72
N ASN A 80 6.78 4.98 2.32
CA ASN A 80 6.31 4.81 0.93
C ASN A 80 5.43 5.95 0.42
N HIS A 81 4.58 6.51 1.28
CA HIS A 81 3.77 7.67 0.91
C HIS A 81 4.63 8.92 0.71
N GLY A 82 5.65 9.14 1.55
CA GLY A 82 6.59 10.25 1.40
C GLY A 82 7.42 10.17 0.13
N GLN A 83 7.90 8.98 -0.24
CA GLN A 83 8.57 8.78 -1.52
C GLN A 83 7.61 9.07 -2.71
N SER A 84 6.36 8.64 -2.61
CA SER A 84 5.33 8.93 -3.61
C SER A 84 5.08 10.44 -3.73
N VAL A 85 4.95 11.15 -2.60
CA VAL A 85 4.78 12.62 -2.57
C VAL A 85 6.00 13.31 -3.15
N GLY A 86 7.23 12.95 -2.73
CA GLY A 86 8.47 13.56 -3.24
C GLY A 86 8.63 13.35 -4.74
N PHE A 87 8.39 12.14 -5.24
CA PHE A 87 8.48 11.83 -6.66
C PHE A 87 7.48 12.65 -7.48
N ALA A 88 6.22 12.69 -7.06
CA ALA A 88 5.15 13.39 -7.76
C ALA A 88 5.33 14.93 -7.67
N ALA A 89 5.67 15.47 -6.49
CA ALA A 89 5.96 16.89 -6.31
C ALA A 89 7.07 17.36 -7.26
N ARG A 90 8.17 16.61 -7.32
CA ARG A 90 9.30 16.93 -8.22
C ARG A 90 8.86 16.97 -9.69
N ARG A 91 7.98 16.07 -10.13
CA ARG A 91 7.46 16.07 -11.52
C ARG A 91 6.67 17.34 -11.86
N HIS A 92 6.01 17.93 -10.87
CA HIS A 92 5.18 19.14 -11.02
C HIS A 92 5.91 20.42 -10.60
N GLY A 93 7.22 20.34 -10.30
CA GLY A 93 8.01 21.51 -9.89
C GLY A 93 7.63 22.06 -8.52
N LEU A 94 7.01 21.23 -7.67
CA LEU A 94 6.62 21.59 -6.31
C LEU A 94 7.71 21.19 -5.31
N THR A 95 7.83 21.94 -4.22
CA THR A 95 8.62 21.53 -3.05
C THR A 95 7.77 20.66 -2.12
N ALA A 96 8.42 19.75 -1.40
CA ALA A 96 7.73 18.85 -0.48
C ALA A 96 8.43 18.80 0.88
N THR A 97 7.68 18.96 1.95
CA THR A 97 8.10 18.67 3.32
C THR A 97 7.41 17.40 3.80
N ILE A 98 8.19 16.48 4.35
CA ILE A 98 7.65 15.24 4.92
C ILE A 98 8.02 15.16 6.39
N VAL A 99 7.00 14.96 7.23
CA VAL A 99 7.19 14.73 8.67
C VAL A 99 7.19 13.23 8.94
N VAL A 100 8.22 12.76 9.64
CA VAL A 100 8.37 11.35 10.03
C VAL A 100 8.56 11.26 11.55
N PRO A 101 8.17 10.16 12.21
CA PRO A 101 8.46 9.97 13.62
C PRO A 101 9.96 9.71 13.85
N HIS A 102 10.43 9.94 15.07
CA HIS A 102 11.77 9.55 15.49
C HIS A 102 12.00 8.05 15.31
N GLY A 103 13.23 7.66 14.98
CA GLY A 103 13.57 6.25 14.74
C GLY A 103 12.94 5.64 13.48
N ASN A 104 12.48 6.48 12.55
CA ASN A 104 11.97 6.01 11.26
C ASN A 104 13.09 5.32 10.45
N SER A 105 12.72 4.47 9.49
CA SER A 105 13.64 3.77 8.60
C SER A 105 14.68 4.72 7.99
N VAL A 106 15.96 4.39 8.17
CA VAL A 106 17.09 5.20 7.66
C VAL A 106 17.10 5.22 6.14
N GLU A 107 16.87 4.06 5.51
CA GLU A 107 16.90 3.93 4.06
C GLU A 107 15.68 4.60 3.40
N LYS A 108 14.48 4.49 3.99
CA LYS A 108 13.30 5.23 3.52
C LYS A 108 13.49 6.74 3.65
N ASN A 109 14.11 7.21 4.75
CA ASN A 109 14.46 8.61 4.94
C ASN A 109 15.48 9.09 3.87
N ALA A 110 16.50 8.30 3.59
CA ALA A 110 17.49 8.59 2.55
C ALA A 110 16.82 8.65 1.16
N ALA A 111 15.92 7.71 0.84
CA ALA A 111 15.19 7.70 -0.42
C ALA A 111 14.30 8.95 -0.59
N MET A 112 13.62 9.41 0.47
CA MET A 112 12.84 10.65 0.42
C MET A 112 13.75 11.87 0.19
N ARG A 113 14.89 11.97 0.89
CA ARG A 113 15.87 13.06 0.67
C ARG A 113 16.42 13.07 -0.75
N ALA A 114 16.70 11.90 -1.33
CA ALA A 114 17.16 11.77 -2.72
C ALA A 114 16.14 12.26 -3.75
N LEU A 115 14.86 12.29 -3.41
CA LEU A 115 13.79 12.87 -4.22
C LEU A 115 13.63 14.39 -4.04
N GLY A 116 14.48 15.03 -3.20
CA GLY A 116 14.44 16.47 -2.93
C GLY A 116 13.46 16.87 -1.83
N VAL A 117 13.02 15.92 -1.00
CA VAL A 117 12.11 16.20 0.12
C VAL A 117 12.86 16.84 1.27
N THR A 118 12.28 17.89 1.86
CA THR A 118 12.68 18.38 3.19
C THR A 118 12.09 17.46 4.24
N LEU A 119 12.94 16.76 5.00
CA LEU A 119 12.51 15.80 6.02
C LEU A 119 12.54 16.44 7.40
N VAL A 120 11.43 16.37 8.12
CA VAL A 120 11.28 16.83 9.51
C VAL A 120 11.01 15.61 10.38
N GLU A 121 11.82 15.40 11.43
CA GLU A 121 11.60 14.34 12.42
C GLU A 121 10.84 14.90 13.61
N HIS A 122 9.67 14.33 13.94
CA HIS A 122 8.86 14.81 15.06
C HIS A 122 7.96 13.71 15.63
N GLY A 123 7.97 13.60 16.97
CA GLY A 123 7.16 12.63 17.73
C GLY A 123 7.66 11.19 17.61
N ASP A 124 7.05 10.30 18.38
CA ASP A 124 7.49 8.90 18.47
C ASP A 124 6.61 7.95 17.65
N GLU A 125 5.48 8.44 17.16
CA GLU A 125 4.55 7.66 16.32
C GLU A 125 4.00 8.48 15.14
N PHE A 126 3.38 7.77 14.18
CA PHE A 126 2.79 8.36 12.97
C PHE A 126 1.74 9.43 13.29
N GLN A 127 0.90 9.22 14.31
CA GLN A 127 -0.16 10.17 14.64
C GLN A 127 0.41 11.54 15.07
N THR A 128 1.42 11.54 15.94
CA THR A 128 2.09 12.77 16.40
C THR A 128 2.79 13.50 15.23
N ALA A 129 3.46 12.75 14.34
CA ALA A 129 4.03 13.32 13.14
C ALA A 129 2.96 13.94 12.21
N SER A 130 1.80 13.28 12.08
CA SER A 130 0.67 13.77 11.28
C SER A 130 0.02 15.04 11.85
N GLU A 131 -0.10 15.13 13.16
CA GLU A 131 -0.60 16.32 13.86
C GLU A 131 0.36 17.49 13.69
N HIS A 132 1.66 17.25 13.82
CA HIS A 132 2.68 18.25 13.57
C HIS A 132 2.69 18.73 12.11
N ALA A 133 2.54 17.82 11.14
CA ALA A 133 2.39 18.20 9.75
C ALA A 133 1.16 19.08 9.50
N ALA A 134 0.05 18.84 10.22
CA ALA A 134 -1.13 19.67 10.12
C ALA A 134 -0.89 21.08 10.69
N GLN A 135 -0.20 21.20 11.85
CA GLN A 135 0.19 22.47 12.46
C GLN A 135 1.11 23.30 11.54
N LEU A 136 2.11 22.64 10.92
CA LEU A 136 3.01 23.29 9.96
C LEU A 136 2.25 23.75 8.72
N ALA A 137 1.31 22.93 8.21
CA ALA A 137 0.47 23.28 7.05
C ALA A 137 -0.34 24.55 7.32
N GLU A 138 -0.99 24.63 8.49
CA GLU A 138 -1.79 25.80 8.88
C GLU A 138 -0.92 27.04 9.10
N ARG A 139 0.18 26.90 9.82
CA ARG A 139 1.10 28.01 10.15
C ARG A 139 1.72 28.63 8.90
N ASP A 140 2.16 27.80 7.94
CA ASP A 140 2.98 28.20 6.80
C ASP A 140 2.18 28.25 5.49
N GLY A 141 0.87 28.01 5.52
CA GLY A 141 0.00 28.02 4.35
C GLY A 141 0.34 26.93 3.34
N LEU A 142 0.74 25.73 3.81
CA LEU A 142 1.17 24.64 2.93
C LEU A 142 -0.03 23.75 2.54
N HIS A 143 -0.04 23.24 1.31
CA HIS A 143 -1.04 22.27 0.90
C HIS A 143 -0.74 20.91 1.54
N ARG A 144 -1.69 20.40 2.36
CA ARG A 144 -1.54 19.12 3.05
C ARG A 144 -1.98 17.97 2.16
N VAL A 145 -1.04 17.10 1.77
CA VAL A 145 -1.33 15.87 1.03
C VAL A 145 -1.83 14.80 2.02
N PRO A 146 -3.09 14.33 1.90
CA PRO A 146 -3.65 13.31 2.78
C PRO A 146 -3.07 11.93 2.47
N SER A 147 -3.06 11.03 3.48
CA SER A 147 -2.61 9.65 3.28
C SER A 147 -3.71 8.73 2.69
N PHE A 148 -4.97 9.18 2.68
CA PHE A 148 -6.11 8.56 2.00
C PHE A 148 -6.92 9.63 1.30
N HIS A 149 -7.17 9.48 0.01
CA HIS A 149 -7.95 10.40 -0.82
C HIS A 149 -8.42 9.68 -2.07
N ARG A 150 -9.56 10.11 -2.65
CA ARG A 150 -10.12 9.53 -3.87
C ARG A 150 -9.11 9.45 -5.02
N GLU A 151 -8.36 10.51 -5.23
CA GLU A 151 -7.36 10.58 -6.30
C GLU A 151 -6.17 9.63 -6.06
N LEU A 152 -5.73 9.46 -4.81
CA LEU A 152 -4.73 8.46 -4.46
C LEU A 152 -5.24 7.04 -4.76
N VAL A 153 -6.49 6.74 -4.42
CA VAL A 153 -7.11 5.44 -4.70
C VAL A 153 -7.27 5.22 -6.20
N ARG A 154 -7.62 6.25 -6.98
CA ARG A 154 -7.76 6.19 -8.43
C ARG A 154 -6.47 5.75 -9.12
N GLY A 155 -5.34 6.34 -8.73
CA GLY A 155 -4.04 5.95 -9.28
C GLY A 155 -3.66 4.51 -8.92
N VAL A 156 -3.83 4.14 -7.65
CA VAL A 156 -3.53 2.78 -7.18
C VAL A 156 -4.43 1.74 -7.86
N ALA A 157 -5.67 2.08 -8.21
CA ALA A 157 -6.59 1.17 -8.90
C ALA A 157 -6.02 0.67 -10.24
N THR A 158 -5.15 1.45 -10.89
CA THR A 158 -4.52 1.02 -12.16
C THR A 158 -3.73 -0.28 -12.01
N ALA A 159 -3.07 -0.52 -10.85
CA ALA A 159 -2.34 -1.76 -10.58
C ALA A 159 -3.24 -2.99 -10.59
N TYR A 160 -4.41 -2.87 -9.96
CA TYR A 160 -5.34 -3.98 -9.88
C TYR A 160 -6.18 -4.15 -11.15
N VAL A 161 -6.40 -3.07 -11.91
CA VAL A 161 -6.98 -3.17 -13.26
C VAL A 161 -6.02 -3.92 -14.18
N GLU A 162 -4.71 -3.59 -14.16
CA GLU A 162 -3.69 -4.37 -14.88
C GLU A 162 -3.75 -5.87 -14.51
N PHE A 163 -3.86 -6.15 -13.21
CA PHE A 163 -3.90 -7.51 -12.69
C PHE A 163 -5.13 -8.28 -13.19
N PHE A 164 -6.32 -7.70 -13.07
CA PHE A 164 -7.56 -8.37 -13.47
C PHE A 164 -7.71 -8.47 -14.99
N GLU A 165 -7.29 -7.47 -15.76
CA GLU A 165 -7.33 -7.54 -17.22
C GLU A 165 -6.40 -8.63 -17.78
N ALA A 166 -5.19 -8.76 -17.23
CA ALA A 166 -4.26 -9.81 -17.66
C ALA A 166 -4.73 -11.22 -17.30
N LEU A 167 -5.66 -11.36 -16.36
CA LEU A 167 -6.25 -12.62 -15.91
C LEU A 167 -7.75 -12.69 -16.24
N ALA A 168 -8.22 -11.96 -17.25
CA ALA A 168 -9.65 -11.85 -17.57
C ALA A 168 -10.29 -13.20 -17.92
N ASP A 169 -9.55 -14.10 -18.60
CA ASP A 169 -10.04 -15.42 -18.98
C ASP A 169 -10.16 -16.39 -17.80
N ALA A 170 -9.36 -16.20 -16.75
CA ALA A 170 -9.35 -17.04 -15.55
C ALA A 170 -9.00 -16.17 -14.31
N PRO A 171 -9.89 -15.26 -13.90
CA PRO A 171 -9.63 -14.42 -12.74
C PRO A 171 -9.46 -15.25 -11.47
N PRO A 172 -8.58 -14.85 -10.53
CA PRO A 172 -8.35 -15.59 -9.31
C PRO A 172 -9.63 -15.62 -8.44
N GLU A 173 -9.82 -16.71 -7.71
CA GLU A 173 -10.98 -16.86 -6.82
C GLU A 173 -10.93 -15.88 -5.63
N VAL A 174 -9.72 -15.51 -5.22
CA VAL A 174 -9.48 -14.57 -4.11
C VAL A 174 -8.24 -13.73 -4.38
N LEU A 175 -8.26 -12.47 -3.94
CA LEU A 175 -7.11 -11.57 -3.88
C LEU A 175 -6.90 -11.11 -2.43
N PHE A 176 -5.71 -11.36 -1.90
CA PHE A 176 -5.27 -10.89 -0.59
C PHE A 176 -4.61 -9.52 -0.71
N VAL A 177 -5.11 -8.54 0.05
CA VAL A 177 -4.67 -7.13 -0.04
C VAL A 177 -4.34 -6.59 1.35
N PRO A 178 -3.10 -6.14 1.59
CA PRO A 178 -2.74 -5.52 2.85
C PRO A 178 -3.49 -4.20 3.08
N ILE A 179 -3.90 -3.98 4.33
CA ILE A 179 -4.58 -2.77 4.79
C ILE A 179 -3.64 -2.01 5.74
N GLY A 180 -3.14 -0.85 5.28
CA GLY A 180 -2.58 0.19 6.14
C GLY A 180 -3.65 1.23 6.45
N LEU A 181 -3.71 2.34 5.68
CA LEU A 181 -4.79 3.32 5.75
C LEU A 181 -5.95 3.04 4.77
N GLY A 182 -5.93 1.89 4.08
CA GLY A 182 -7.04 1.39 3.28
C GLY A 182 -7.01 1.73 1.79
N SER A 183 -6.09 2.58 1.30
CA SER A 183 -6.06 2.98 -0.12
C SER A 183 -5.82 1.82 -1.08
N GLY A 184 -4.95 0.85 -0.72
CA GLY A 184 -4.70 -0.35 -1.51
C GLY A 184 -5.94 -1.23 -1.64
N PHE A 185 -6.64 -1.47 -0.52
CA PHE A 185 -7.86 -2.27 -0.53
C PHE A 185 -9.01 -1.58 -1.30
N ALA A 186 -9.21 -0.27 -1.08
CA ALA A 186 -10.21 0.50 -1.81
C ALA A 186 -9.95 0.50 -3.33
N ALA A 187 -8.68 0.54 -3.72
CA ALA A 187 -8.26 0.46 -5.12
C ALA A 187 -8.53 -0.92 -5.74
N ALA A 188 -8.24 -2.00 -5.01
CA ALA A 188 -8.55 -3.37 -5.44
C ALA A 188 -10.06 -3.57 -5.62
N ALA A 189 -10.88 -3.05 -4.69
CA ALA A 189 -12.34 -3.09 -4.77
C ALA A 189 -12.87 -2.29 -5.99
N ALA A 190 -12.31 -1.10 -6.22
CA ALA A 190 -12.67 -0.28 -7.38
C ALA A 190 -12.31 -0.96 -8.71
N ALA A 191 -11.12 -1.58 -8.80
CA ALA A 191 -10.67 -2.30 -9.98
C ALA A 191 -11.50 -3.57 -10.23
N ARG A 192 -11.83 -4.33 -9.18
CA ARG A 192 -12.75 -5.48 -9.27
C ARG A 192 -14.09 -5.09 -9.89
N ALA A 193 -14.67 -3.99 -9.42
CA ALA A 193 -15.92 -3.48 -9.95
C ALA A 193 -15.80 -2.97 -11.39
N HIS A 194 -14.68 -2.30 -11.73
CA HIS A 194 -14.38 -1.81 -13.07
C HIS A 194 -14.27 -2.94 -14.10
N CYS A 195 -13.53 -4.00 -13.74
CA CYS A 195 -13.32 -5.17 -14.61
C CYS A 195 -14.49 -6.16 -14.59
N GLY A 196 -15.48 -5.99 -13.73
CA GLY A 196 -16.66 -6.85 -13.63
C GLY A 196 -16.35 -8.28 -13.17
N VAL A 197 -15.22 -8.51 -12.48
CA VAL A 197 -14.83 -9.83 -11.98
C VAL A 197 -15.42 -10.14 -10.62
N ARG A 198 -15.57 -11.45 -10.30
CA ARG A 198 -16.16 -11.93 -9.04
C ARG A 198 -15.13 -12.40 -8.02
N THR A 199 -13.88 -11.99 -8.16
CA THR A 199 -12.80 -12.30 -7.23
C THR A 199 -13.14 -11.83 -5.82
N ARG A 200 -13.02 -12.71 -4.83
CA ARG A 200 -13.19 -12.36 -3.42
C ARG A 200 -12.04 -11.48 -2.97
N LEU A 201 -12.30 -10.52 -2.08
CA LEU A 201 -11.26 -9.67 -1.51
C LEU A 201 -11.09 -9.98 -0.02
N VAL A 202 -9.87 -10.40 0.34
CA VAL A 202 -9.48 -10.59 1.74
C VAL A 202 -8.56 -9.45 2.14
N GLY A 203 -9.01 -8.63 3.08
CA GLY A 203 -8.19 -7.59 3.68
C GLY A 203 -7.24 -8.20 4.72
N VAL A 204 -5.99 -7.77 4.73
CA VAL A 204 -4.97 -8.28 5.65
C VAL A 204 -4.46 -7.14 6.53
N VAL A 205 -4.53 -7.30 7.85
CA VAL A 205 -3.98 -6.39 8.84
C VAL A 205 -2.85 -7.06 9.64
N SER A 206 -2.02 -6.28 10.32
CA SER A 206 -1.10 -6.84 11.32
C SER A 206 -1.88 -7.21 12.59
N ALA A 207 -1.55 -8.34 13.21
CA ALA A 207 -2.05 -8.71 14.53
C ALA A 207 -1.60 -7.71 15.62
N HIS A 208 -0.58 -6.92 15.32
CA HIS A 208 -0.05 -5.86 16.15
C HIS A 208 -0.56 -4.45 15.76
N ALA A 209 -1.61 -4.36 14.91
CA ALA A 209 -2.30 -3.14 14.51
C ALA A 209 -3.72 -3.50 14.01
N THR A 210 -4.60 -3.92 14.91
CA THR A 210 -5.90 -4.56 14.59
C THR A 210 -7.04 -3.57 14.34
N ALA A 211 -6.80 -2.26 14.39
CA ALA A 211 -7.84 -1.24 14.34
C ALA A 211 -8.86 -1.44 13.20
N TYR A 212 -8.43 -1.78 11.99
CA TYR A 212 -9.35 -2.06 10.87
C TYR A 212 -10.12 -3.38 11.04
N LEU A 213 -9.51 -4.43 11.61
CA LEU A 213 -10.20 -5.69 11.89
C LEU A 213 -11.28 -5.49 12.96
N ASP A 214 -10.93 -4.81 14.04
CA ASP A 214 -11.85 -4.53 15.15
C ASP A 214 -13.00 -3.61 14.69
N SER A 215 -12.69 -2.62 13.84
CA SER A 215 -13.68 -1.75 13.25
C SER A 215 -14.60 -2.48 12.26
N PHE A 216 -14.05 -3.38 11.44
CA PHE A 216 -14.81 -4.22 10.52
C PHE A 216 -15.84 -5.08 11.27
N ARG A 217 -15.39 -5.74 12.34
CA ARG A 217 -16.24 -6.58 13.21
C ARG A 217 -17.30 -5.77 13.97
N ALA A 218 -16.89 -4.61 14.48
CA ALA A 218 -17.77 -3.75 15.27
C ALA A 218 -18.77 -2.94 14.42
N GLY A 219 -18.55 -2.84 13.11
CA GLY A 219 -19.37 -2.01 12.21
C GLY A 219 -19.19 -0.49 12.39
N ARG A 220 -18.20 -0.05 13.16
CA ARG A 220 -17.86 1.36 13.41
C ARG A 220 -16.37 1.52 13.70
N VAL A 221 -15.84 2.73 13.62
CA VAL A 221 -14.44 3.01 13.93
C VAL A 221 -14.10 2.57 15.36
N ARG A 222 -13.03 1.79 15.48
CA ARG A 222 -12.38 1.40 16.72
C ARG A 222 -10.89 1.67 16.59
N GLU A 223 -10.32 2.31 17.59
CA GLU A 223 -8.88 2.44 17.73
C GLU A 223 -8.29 1.18 18.34
N ALA A 224 -7.04 0.89 17.99
CA ALA A 224 -6.25 -0.17 18.59
C ALA A 224 -4.79 0.27 18.71
N PRO A 225 -4.06 -0.23 19.70
CA PRO A 225 -2.63 0.06 19.82
C PRO A 225 -1.85 -0.49 18.62
N VAL A 226 -0.69 0.08 18.38
CA VAL A 226 0.23 -0.33 17.31
C VAL A 226 1.55 -0.77 17.93
N SER A 227 1.97 -2.01 17.64
CA SER A 227 3.22 -2.58 18.12
C SER A 227 3.96 -3.42 17.09
N THR A 228 3.51 -3.43 15.81
CA THR A 228 4.23 -4.16 14.75
C THR A 228 5.63 -3.58 14.54
N ARG A 229 6.61 -4.47 14.41
CA ARG A 229 8.01 -4.13 14.17
C ARG A 229 8.43 -4.31 12.71
N LEU A 230 7.72 -5.19 11.97
CA LEU A 230 8.03 -5.49 10.58
C LEU A 230 7.09 -4.80 9.58
N ALA A 231 5.80 -4.70 9.90
CA ALA A 231 4.78 -4.23 8.97
C ALA A 231 4.42 -2.74 9.20
N ASP A 232 5.41 -1.85 9.23
CA ASP A 232 5.26 -0.41 9.47
C ASP A 232 4.24 0.27 8.52
N GLY A 233 4.17 -0.19 7.26
CA GLY A 233 3.16 0.27 6.28
C GLY A 233 1.72 -0.12 6.63
N MET A 234 1.52 -1.01 7.61
CA MET A 234 0.21 -1.45 8.13
C MET A 234 -0.06 -0.91 9.55
N ALA A 235 0.82 -0.11 10.11
CA ALA A 235 0.76 0.46 11.44
C ALA A 235 -0.30 1.56 11.56
N CYS A 236 -1.57 1.16 11.64
CA CYS A 236 -2.72 2.06 11.73
C CYS A 236 -3.38 1.97 13.08
N ARG A 237 -3.40 3.09 13.84
CA ARG A 237 -4.06 3.21 15.15
C ARG A 237 -5.55 3.52 14.99
N THR A 238 -5.86 4.47 14.11
CA THR A 238 -7.23 4.96 13.89
C THR A 238 -7.61 4.80 12.42
N PRO A 239 -8.60 3.96 12.09
CA PRO A 239 -9.07 3.80 10.71
C PRO A 239 -9.63 5.09 10.12
N VAL A 240 -9.37 5.32 8.84
CA VAL A 240 -10.03 6.38 8.06
C VAL A 240 -11.48 5.96 7.81
N PRO A 241 -12.48 6.77 8.18
CA PRO A 241 -13.90 6.41 8.07
C PRO A 241 -14.31 5.99 6.66
N GLU A 242 -13.94 6.75 5.63
CA GLU A 242 -14.27 6.46 4.23
C GLU A 242 -13.64 5.16 3.74
N ALA A 243 -12.43 4.84 4.19
CA ALA A 243 -11.77 3.59 3.88
C ALA A 243 -12.48 2.40 4.57
N LEU A 244 -12.88 2.58 5.83
CA LEU A 244 -13.62 1.57 6.58
C LEU A 244 -14.96 1.25 5.91
N GLU A 245 -15.69 2.25 5.44
CA GLU A 245 -16.95 2.03 4.69
C GLU A 245 -16.75 1.18 3.44
N VAL A 246 -15.66 1.44 2.68
CA VAL A 246 -15.32 0.62 1.51
C VAL A 246 -14.98 -0.80 1.93
N ILE A 247 -14.14 -0.98 2.95
CA ILE A 247 -13.72 -2.30 3.44
C ILE A 247 -14.92 -3.09 3.93
N ARG A 248 -15.81 -2.50 4.71
CA ARG A 248 -17.03 -3.16 5.22
C ARG A 248 -17.97 -3.63 4.12
N ARG A 249 -18.08 -2.89 3.03
CA ARG A 249 -18.95 -3.22 1.91
C ARG A 249 -18.35 -4.22 0.94
N GLU A 250 -17.05 -4.17 0.74
CA GLU A 250 -16.38 -4.86 -0.37
C GLU A 250 -15.49 -6.04 0.07
N ALA A 251 -15.08 -6.10 1.35
CA ALA A 251 -14.30 -7.22 1.85
C ALA A 251 -15.20 -8.42 2.15
N ASP A 252 -14.79 -9.58 1.64
CA ASP A 252 -15.39 -10.86 2.02
C ASP A 252 -14.93 -11.27 3.43
N GLU A 253 -13.72 -10.86 3.80
CA GLU A 253 -13.09 -11.18 5.08
C GLU A 253 -11.97 -10.18 5.37
N VAL A 254 -11.69 -9.93 6.65
CA VAL A 254 -10.48 -9.24 7.13
C VAL A 254 -9.78 -10.15 8.11
N VAL A 255 -8.50 -10.44 7.88
CA VAL A 255 -7.68 -11.34 8.69
C VAL A 255 -6.46 -10.62 9.25
N ALA A 256 -5.93 -11.12 10.36
CA ALA A 256 -4.71 -10.62 10.98
C ALA A 256 -3.56 -11.62 10.83
N VAL A 257 -2.35 -11.10 10.55
CA VAL A 257 -1.11 -11.86 10.48
C VAL A 257 -0.11 -11.36 11.52
N SER A 258 0.63 -12.25 12.16
CA SER A 258 1.66 -11.88 13.13
C SER A 258 2.95 -11.43 12.43
N ASP A 259 3.86 -10.79 13.19
CA ASP A 259 5.17 -10.42 12.66
C ASP A 259 6.01 -11.66 12.29
N GLU A 260 5.83 -12.80 12.99
CA GLU A 260 6.49 -14.08 12.64
C GLU A 260 5.97 -14.63 11.30
N GLU A 261 4.67 -14.59 11.07
CA GLU A 261 4.07 -15.01 9.81
C GLU A 261 4.51 -14.09 8.65
N VAL A 262 4.59 -12.79 8.91
CA VAL A 262 5.11 -11.81 7.95
C VAL A 262 6.59 -12.08 7.64
N ALA A 263 7.43 -12.34 8.65
CA ALA A 263 8.84 -12.69 8.47
C ALA A 263 9.00 -13.98 7.64
N ALA A 264 8.19 -15.00 7.91
CA ALA A 264 8.17 -16.24 7.13
C ALA A 264 7.77 -15.99 5.67
N ALA A 265 6.79 -15.10 5.42
CA ALA A 265 6.36 -14.72 4.08
C ALA A 265 7.43 -13.89 3.35
N MET A 266 8.16 -12.98 4.03
CA MET A 266 9.29 -12.25 3.46
C MET A 266 10.39 -13.22 2.99
N ARG A 267 10.75 -14.21 3.82
CA ARG A 267 11.70 -15.27 3.43
C ARG A 267 11.20 -16.06 2.23
N ALA A 268 9.92 -16.47 2.23
CA ALA A 268 9.34 -17.23 1.14
C ALA A 268 9.33 -16.44 -0.18
N LEU A 269 8.98 -15.15 -0.16
CA LEU A 269 9.06 -14.29 -1.34
C LEU A 269 10.48 -14.20 -1.87
N PHE A 270 11.47 -14.05 -1.00
CA PHE A 270 12.85 -14.01 -1.41
C PHE A 270 13.33 -15.34 -2.00
N THR A 271 13.10 -16.46 -1.32
CA THR A 271 13.59 -17.78 -1.79
C THR A 271 12.84 -18.29 -3.01
N ASP A 272 11.55 -18.05 -3.10
CA ASP A 272 10.70 -18.63 -4.13
C ASP A 272 10.56 -17.74 -5.37
N THR A 273 10.89 -16.45 -5.27
CA THR A 273 10.71 -15.47 -6.36
C THR A 273 11.92 -14.56 -6.59
N HIS A 274 12.89 -14.59 -5.69
CA HIS A 274 14.04 -13.65 -5.63
C HIS A 274 13.62 -12.17 -5.61
N ASN A 275 12.44 -11.89 -5.03
CA ASN A 275 11.95 -10.53 -4.81
C ASN A 275 12.08 -10.13 -3.35
N VAL A 276 12.57 -8.91 -3.11
CA VAL A 276 12.54 -8.30 -1.80
C VAL A 276 11.13 -7.74 -1.54
N ALA A 277 10.58 -8.09 -0.40
CA ALA A 277 9.33 -7.53 0.12
C ALA A 277 9.58 -6.90 1.49
N GLU A 278 9.03 -5.70 1.72
CA GLU A 278 8.88 -5.17 3.08
C GLU A 278 7.77 -5.92 3.83
N GLY A 279 7.67 -5.77 5.15
CA GLY A 279 6.68 -6.49 5.94
C GLY A 279 5.24 -6.32 5.45
N ALA A 280 4.82 -5.09 5.15
CA ALA A 280 3.50 -4.83 4.56
C ALA A 280 3.33 -5.49 3.18
N GLY A 281 4.40 -5.55 2.38
CA GLY A 281 4.41 -6.19 1.07
C GLY A 281 4.27 -7.72 1.13
N ALA A 282 4.73 -8.34 2.21
CA ALA A 282 4.68 -9.79 2.43
C ALA A 282 3.38 -10.26 3.11
N ALA A 283 2.64 -9.36 3.74
CA ALA A 283 1.46 -9.70 4.55
C ALA A 283 0.37 -10.46 3.76
N ALA A 284 0.20 -10.16 2.45
CA ALA A 284 -0.74 -10.89 1.60
C ALA A 284 -0.37 -12.38 1.47
N LEU A 285 0.92 -12.70 1.32
CA LEU A 285 1.40 -14.10 1.28
C LEU A 285 1.26 -14.77 2.64
N ALA A 286 1.51 -14.05 3.75
CA ALA A 286 1.30 -14.57 5.10
C ALA A 286 -0.16 -15.02 5.30
N ALA A 287 -1.12 -14.18 4.95
CA ALA A 287 -2.54 -14.51 5.04
C ALA A 287 -2.96 -15.66 4.11
N ALA A 288 -2.44 -15.68 2.87
CA ALA A 288 -2.66 -16.80 1.96
C ALA A 288 -2.12 -18.13 2.54
N THR A 289 -0.98 -18.08 3.23
CA THR A 289 -0.38 -19.24 3.89
C THR A 289 -1.22 -19.72 5.07
N GLN A 290 -1.75 -18.82 5.92
CA GLN A 290 -2.71 -19.16 6.97
C GLN A 290 -3.92 -19.93 6.42
N GLN A 291 -4.43 -19.50 5.28
CA GLN A 291 -5.64 -20.05 4.67
C GLN A 291 -5.36 -21.13 3.60
N ARG A 292 -4.12 -21.64 3.47
CA ARG A 292 -3.71 -22.54 2.38
C ARG A 292 -4.62 -23.75 2.18
N ALA A 293 -5.15 -24.33 3.25
CA ALA A 293 -6.05 -25.48 3.16
C ALA A 293 -7.35 -25.17 2.41
N ARG A 294 -7.89 -23.95 2.59
CA ARG A 294 -9.11 -23.44 1.93
C ARG A 294 -8.93 -23.24 0.43
N TRP A 295 -7.73 -22.88 0.01
CA TRP A 295 -7.42 -22.50 -1.37
C TRP A 295 -6.68 -23.58 -2.15
N ARG A 296 -6.51 -24.79 -1.60
CA ARG A 296 -5.84 -25.90 -2.26
C ARG A 296 -6.47 -26.20 -3.61
N GLY A 297 -5.61 -26.30 -4.67
CA GLY A 297 -6.03 -26.58 -6.05
C GLY A 297 -6.73 -25.42 -6.76
N LYS A 298 -6.81 -24.24 -6.14
CA LYS A 298 -7.46 -23.05 -6.70
C LYS A 298 -6.44 -22.05 -7.24
N THR A 299 -6.91 -20.96 -7.84
CA THR A 299 -6.09 -19.83 -8.24
C THR A 299 -6.33 -18.66 -7.29
N ILE A 300 -5.26 -18.12 -6.72
CA ILE A 300 -5.30 -16.98 -5.80
C ILE A 300 -4.39 -15.84 -6.29
N GLY A 301 -4.70 -14.63 -5.86
CA GLY A 301 -3.86 -13.45 -6.07
C GLY A 301 -3.31 -12.92 -4.75
N ILE A 302 -2.07 -12.41 -4.78
CA ILE A 302 -1.47 -11.64 -3.69
C ILE A 302 -0.95 -10.31 -4.21
N ALA A 303 -1.15 -9.24 -3.42
CA ALA A 303 -0.56 -7.94 -3.71
C ALA A 303 0.77 -7.81 -2.96
N LEU A 304 1.91 -7.91 -3.68
CA LEU A 304 3.24 -7.54 -3.17
C LEU A 304 3.37 -6.03 -3.29
N THR A 305 2.97 -5.32 -2.24
CA THR A 305 2.70 -3.87 -2.28
C THR A 305 3.93 -2.99 -2.24
N GLY A 306 5.09 -3.52 -1.80
CA GLY A 306 6.35 -2.77 -1.75
C GLY A 306 7.52 -3.63 -1.27
N GLY A 307 8.73 -3.14 -1.56
CA GLY A 307 10.00 -3.76 -1.20
C GLY A 307 10.93 -2.88 -0.36
N ASN A 308 10.46 -1.71 0.09
CA ASN A 308 11.28 -0.75 0.83
C ASN A 308 11.48 -1.20 2.29
N VAL A 309 12.49 -2.00 2.54
CA VAL A 309 12.88 -2.51 3.86
C VAL A 309 14.36 -2.23 4.08
N ASP A 310 14.74 -1.82 5.31
CA ASP A 310 16.13 -1.57 5.66
C ASP A 310 16.95 -2.87 5.55
N ALA A 311 18.14 -2.78 4.96
CA ALA A 311 19.03 -3.93 4.71
C ALA A 311 19.32 -4.73 5.97
N ALA A 312 19.58 -4.07 7.11
CA ALA A 312 19.82 -4.73 8.39
C ALA A 312 18.60 -5.52 8.89
N MET A 313 17.38 -4.94 8.75
CA MET A 313 16.14 -5.62 9.10
C MET A 313 15.91 -6.84 8.21
N PHE A 314 16.10 -6.70 6.90
CA PHE A 314 15.92 -7.80 5.95
C PHE A 314 16.93 -8.92 6.17
N ALA A 315 18.21 -8.59 6.46
CA ALA A 315 19.23 -9.57 6.82
C ALA A 315 18.86 -10.35 8.09
N GLY A 316 18.34 -9.68 9.13
CA GLY A 316 17.79 -10.32 10.33
C GLY A 316 16.64 -11.30 10.01
N VAL A 317 15.69 -10.87 9.17
CA VAL A 317 14.60 -11.73 8.72
C VAL A 317 15.12 -12.97 7.98
N LEU A 318 16.11 -12.82 7.09
CA LEU A 318 16.67 -13.95 6.32
C LEU A 318 17.44 -14.93 7.20
N SER A 319 18.18 -14.45 8.21
CA SER A 319 18.95 -15.30 9.15
C SER A 319 18.06 -15.97 10.21
N GLY A 320 16.80 -15.57 10.36
CA GLY A 320 15.90 -16.07 11.39
C GLY A 320 16.19 -15.49 12.78
N ALA A 321 16.87 -14.34 12.82
CA ALA A 321 17.23 -13.64 14.06
C ALA A 321 16.06 -12.76 14.58
#